data_0cca8cc8137b192a8da521b14399e057
#
_entry.id   0cca8cc8137b192a8da521b14399e057
#
_cell.length_a   1.000
_cell.length_b   1.000
_cell.length_c   1.000
_cell.angle_alpha   90.00
_cell.angle_beta   90.00
_cell.angle_gamma   90.00
#
_symmetry.space_group_name_H-M   'P 1'
#
loop_
_entity.id
_entity.type
_entity.pdbx_description
1 polymer ?
#
loop_
_entity_poly.entity_id
_entity_poly.type
_entity_poly.pdbx_seq_one_letter_code
_entity_poly.pdbx_strand_id
1 'polypeptide(L)'
;MNIYTHIKNRCKILFGMAIFSYFIYSTYKICIVGVMAVLNLRSIIYFCWQDVPILLVIPVAIYFFLLFMSAIFSKNIAPNKILHRGMNVALGYGCIVFVLGFVISIIIPFYLLSSGYVYCYGGGPFSGIYYTKNESICEQTKIAWDNGGVKEINKLNDRLDFMMSSGND
;
A
#
# COMPACT_ATOMS: atom_id res chain seq x y z
N MET A 1 37.46 22.04 1.90
CA MET A 1 36.49 21.04 1.40
C MET A 1 36.03 21.48 0.02
N ASN A 2 36.20 20.65 -1.02
CA ASN A 2 36.08 21.05 -2.41
C ASN A 2 34.61 21.29 -2.77
N ILE A 3 34.24 22.45 -3.31
CA ILE A 3 32.86 22.85 -3.70
C ILE A 3 32.23 21.77 -4.60
N TYR A 4 33.02 21.20 -5.49
CA TYR A 4 32.60 20.13 -6.38
C TYR A 4 32.10 18.88 -5.63
N THR A 5 32.77 18.46 -4.57
CA THR A 5 32.38 17.29 -3.75
C THR A 5 31.05 17.58 -3.01
N HIS A 6 30.84 18.81 -2.57
CA HIS A 6 29.61 19.24 -1.90
C HIS A 6 28.40 19.20 -2.85
N ILE A 7 28.54 19.71 -4.06
CA ILE A 7 27.50 19.69 -5.09
C ILE A 7 27.19 18.24 -5.49
N LYS A 8 28.21 17.42 -5.75
CA LYS A 8 28.04 16.01 -6.11
C LYS A 8 27.27 15.23 -5.04
N ASN A 9 27.56 15.45 -3.77
CA ASN A 9 26.87 14.76 -2.68
C ASN A 9 25.39 15.21 -2.55
N ARG A 10 25.12 16.50 -2.72
CA ARG A 10 23.70 17.00 -2.72
C ARG A 10 22.90 16.43 -3.89
N CYS A 11 23.48 16.36 -5.08
CA CYS A 11 22.82 15.74 -6.25
C CYS A 11 22.47 14.27 -6.01
N LYS A 12 23.38 13.49 -5.39
CA LYS A 12 23.10 12.09 -5.05
C LYS A 12 21.95 11.94 -4.07
N ILE A 13 21.88 12.80 -3.04
CA ILE A 13 20.81 12.76 -2.06
C ILE A 13 19.46 13.15 -2.71
N LEU A 14 19.46 14.20 -3.55
CA LEU A 14 18.25 14.62 -4.29
C LEU A 14 17.74 13.51 -5.21
N PHE A 15 18.62 12.84 -5.92
CA PHE A 15 18.25 11.71 -6.78
C PHE A 15 17.67 10.54 -5.96
N GLY A 16 18.31 10.18 -4.85
CA GLY A 16 17.80 9.17 -3.93
C GLY A 16 16.42 9.53 -3.37
N MET A 17 16.21 10.80 -3.01
CA MET A 17 14.90 11.29 -2.54
C MET A 17 13.82 11.22 -3.61
N ALA A 18 14.13 11.55 -4.87
CA ALA A 18 13.17 11.46 -5.96
C ALA A 18 12.70 10.01 -6.18
N ILE A 19 13.65 9.06 -6.18
CA ILE A 19 13.34 7.62 -6.27
C ILE A 19 12.48 7.17 -5.07
N PHE A 20 12.86 7.57 -3.87
CA PHE A 20 12.14 7.21 -2.64
C PHE A 20 10.72 7.78 -2.61
N SER A 21 10.53 9.03 -3.02
CA SER A 21 9.21 9.67 -3.14
C SER A 21 8.32 8.95 -4.16
N TYR A 22 8.88 8.59 -5.31
CA TYR A 22 8.17 7.83 -6.33
C TYR A 22 7.75 6.45 -5.80
N PHE A 23 8.64 5.78 -5.07
CA PHE A 23 8.34 4.49 -4.45
C PHE A 23 7.22 4.60 -3.42
N ILE A 24 7.26 5.58 -2.49
CA ILE A 24 6.20 5.84 -1.51
C ILE A 24 4.86 6.09 -2.20
N TYR A 25 4.85 6.97 -3.21
CA TYR A 25 3.62 7.31 -3.93
C TYR A 25 3.01 6.10 -4.65
N SER A 26 3.83 5.33 -5.35
CA SER A 26 3.37 4.14 -6.08
C SER A 26 2.82 3.08 -5.13
N THR A 27 3.53 2.82 -4.03
CA THR A 27 3.13 1.86 -3.01
C THR A 27 1.84 2.29 -2.32
N TYR A 28 1.73 3.56 -1.92
CA TYR A 28 0.51 4.10 -1.33
C TYR A 28 -0.70 3.91 -2.26
N LYS A 29 -0.54 4.23 -3.55
CA LYS A 29 -1.63 4.13 -4.53
C LYS A 29 -2.13 2.69 -4.72
N ILE A 30 -1.23 1.72 -4.69
CA ILE A 30 -1.59 0.29 -4.81
C ILE A 30 -2.28 -0.18 -3.54
N CYS A 31 -1.68 0.05 -2.36
CA CYS A 31 -2.19 -0.45 -1.08
C CYS A 31 -3.55 0.18 -0.70
N ILE A 32 -3.75 1.48 -0.97
CA ILE A 32 -5.00 2.15 -0.60
C ILE A 32 -6.21 1.59 -1.34
N VAL A 33 -6.03 1.18 -2.59
CA VAL A 33 -7.12 0.58 -3.39
C VAL A 33 -7.59 -0.74 -2.78
N GLY A 34 -6.65 -1.61 -2.38
CA GLY A 34 -6.97 -2.88 -1.73
C GLY A 34 -7.69 -2.69 -0.38
N VAL A 35 -7.15 -1.82 0.47
CA VAL A 35 -7.76 -1.52 1.78
C VAL A 35 -9.15 -0.89 1.63
N MET A 36 -9.32 0.06 0.70
CA MET A 36 -10.63 0.68 0.45
C MET A 36 -11.66 -0.32 -0.12
N ALA A 37 -11.22 -1.29 -0.93
CA ALA A 37 -12.11 -2.34 -1.41
C ALA A 37 -12.63 -3.22 -0.25
N VAL A 38 -11.78 -3.52 0.74
CA VAL A 38 -12.19 -4.26 1.95
C VAL A 38 -13.16 -3.42 2.79
N LEU A 39 -12.85 -2.15 3.04
CA LEU A 39 -13.69 -1.27 3.87
C LEU A 39 -15.08 -1.02 3.25
N ASN A 40 -15.16 -0.91 1.93
CA ASN A 40 -16.42 -0.68 1.21
C ASN A 40 -17.17 -1.98 0.88
N LEU A 41 -16.66 -3.15 1.27
CA LEU A 41 -17.26 -4.47 1.02
C LEU A 41 -17.70 -4.65 -0.45
N ARG A 42 -16.80 -4.28 -1.38
CA ARG A 42 -17.05 -4.38 -2.82
C ARG A 42 -17.33 -5.81 -3.26
N SER A 43 -17.93 -5.98 -4.41
CA SER A 43 -18.33 -7.30 -4.96
C SER A 43 -17.14 -8.22 -5.22
N ILE A 44 -16.03 -7.65 -5.65
CA ILE A 44 -14.75 -8.31 -5.84
C ILE A 44 -13.70 -7.55 -5.03
N ILE A 45 -13.04 -8.23 -4.10
CA ILE A 45 -11.99 -7.67 -3.25
C ILE A 45 -10.68 -8.35 -3.59
N TYR A 46 -9.69 -7.57 -4.04
CA TYR A 46 -8.31 -8.01 -4.10
C TYR A 46 -7.61 -7.63 -2.81
N PHE A 47 -7.12 -8.61 -2.08
CA PHE A 47 -6.43 -8.40 -0.81
C PHE A 47 -5.04 -9.01 -0.86
N CYS A 48 -4.02 -8.19 -0.57
CA CYS A 48 -2.66 -8.62 -0.36
C CYS A 48 -2.28 -8.37 1.11
N TRP A 49 -1.77 -9.39 1.77
CA TRP A 49 -1.41 -9.32 3.20
C TRP A 49 -0.37 -8.23 3.51
N GLN A 50 0.41 -7.82 2.51
CA GLN A 50 1.43 -6.76 2.64
C GLN A 50 0.85 -5.35 2.65
N ASP A 51 -0.37 -5.16 2.12
CA ASP A 51 -0.96 -3.83 1.91
C ASP A 51 -1.15 -3.06 3.23
N VAL A 52 -1.64 -3.75 4.27
CA VAL A 52 -1.92 -3.11 5.56
C VAL A 52 -0.64 -2.71 6.30
N PRO A 53 0.37 -3.59 6.49
CA PRO A 53 1.62 -3.21 7.11
C PRO A 53 2.32 -2.06 6.40
N ILE A 54 2.37 -2.10 5.08
CA ILE A 54 3.03 -1.07 4.27
C ILE A 54 2.30 0.27 4.41
N LEU A 55 0.96 0.28 4.38
CA LEU A 55 0.18 1.50 4.55
C LEU A 55 0.43 2.15 5.93
N LEU A 56 0.50 1.35 6.98
CA LEU A 56 0.75 1.83 8.34
C LEU A 56 2.19 2.35 8.56
N VAL A 57 3.16 1.89 7.76
CA VAL A 57 4.56 2.36 7.83
C VAL A 57 4.78 3.67 7.04
N ILE A 58 3.83 4.12 6.21
CA ILE A 58 3.97 5.37 5.44
C ILE A 58 4.37 6.59 6.30
N PRO A 59 3.80 6.85 7.50
CA PRO A 59 4.24 7.96 8.34
C PRO A 59 5.74 7.92 8.68
N VAL A 60 6.31 6.73 8.86
CA VAL A 60 7.75 6.55 9.09
C VAL A 60 8.54 6.93 7.84
N ALA A 61 8.08 6.52 6.68
CA ALA A 61 8.70 6.89 5.41
C ALA A 61 8.68 8.41 5.18
N ILE A 62 7.57 9.07 5.49
CA ILE A 62 7.46 10.54 5.44
C ILE A 62 8.45 11.18 6.43
N TYR A 63 8.58 10.65 7.64
CA TYR A 63 9.54 11.14 8.62
C TYR A 63 10.98 11.05 8.09
N PHE A 64 11.38 9.93 7.50
CA PHE A 64 12.70 9.79 6.87
C PHE A 64 12.88 10.78 5.71
N PHE A 65 11.85 10.98 4.91
CA PHE A 65 11.89 11.99 3.85
C PHE A 65 12.18 13.38 4.40
N LEU A 66 11.49 13.81 5.47
CA LEU A 66 11.74 15.09 6.14
C LEU A 66 13.15 15.17 6.72
N LEU A 67 13.68 14.07 7.25
CA LEU A 67 15.03 13.99 7.77
C LEU A 67 16.08 14.19 6.66
N PHE A 68 15.91 13.57 5.50
CA PHE A 68 16.75 13.80 4.33
C PHE A 68 16.64 15.23 3.80
N MET A 69 15.42 15.78 3.73
CA MET A 69 15.20 17.19 3.37
C MET A 69 15.99 18.11 4.28
N SER A 70 15.90 17.92 5.60
CA SER A 70 16.63 18.76 6.55
C SER A 70 18.15 18.70 6.37
N ALA A 71 18.68 17.52 6.01
CA ALA A 71 20.10 17.34 5.75
C ALA A 71 20.57 18.10 4.49
N ILE A 72 19.76 18.15 3.43
CA ILE A 72 20.07 18.86 2.18
C ILE A 72 20.20 20.37 2.41
N PHE A 73 19.29 20.94 3.21
CA PHE A 73 19.31 22.39 3.50
C PHE A 73 20.37 22.79 4.54
N SER A 74 20.97 21.81 5.21
CA SER A 74 22.07 22.06 6.15
C SER A 74 23.40 22.36 5.42
N LYS A 75 24.19 23.32 6.00
CA LYS A 75 25.54 23.63 5.48
C LYS A 75 26.49 22.42 5.52
N ASN A 76 26.35 21.55 6.50
CA ASN A 76 27.25 20.40 6.73
C ASN A 76 26.66 19.05 6.26
N ILE A 77 25.57 19.07 5.50
CA ILE A 77 24.84 17.84 5.06
C ILE A 77 24.53 16.93 6.27
N ALA A 78 24.20 17.55 7.40
CA ALA A 78 23.80 16.85 8.62
C ALA A 78 22.33 17.15 8.93
N PRO A 79 21.54 16.13 9.32
CA PRO A 79 20.14 16.35 9.68
C PRO A 79 20.02 17.22 10.91
N ASN A 80 18.89 17.90 11.03
CA ASN A 80 18.58 18.72 12.21
C ASN A 80 18.63 17.84 13.48
N LYS A 81 19.27 18.33 14.55
CA LYS A 81 19.43 17.60 15.83
C LYS A 81 18.08 17.14 16.43
N ILE A 82 17.03 17.93 16.27
CA ILE A 82 15.69 17.61 16.76
C ILE A 82 15.13 16.40 15.99
N LEU A 83 15.20 16.44 14.66
CA LEU A 83 14.79 15.31 13.81
C LEU A 83 15.66 14.08 14.07
N HIS A 84 16.96 14.21 14.27
CA HIS A 84 17.81 13.07 14.56
C HIS A 84 17.43 12.39 15.88
N ARG A 85 17.08 13.14 16.92
CA ARG A 85 16.60 12.58 18.21
C ARG A 85 15.30 11.80 18.06
N GLY A 86 14.41 12.24 17.17
CA GLY A 86 13.15 11.56 16.88
C GLY A 86 13.30 10.22 16.14
N MET A 87 14.49 9.89 15.63
CA MET A 87 14.72 8.69 14.83
C MET A 87 14.39 7.39 15.58
N ASN A 88 14.79 7.29 16.86
CA ASN A 88 14.49 6.10 17.68
C ASN A 88 12.99 5.94 17.92
N VAL A 89 12.27 7.06 18.10
CA VAL A 89 10.81 7.06 18.25
C VAL A 89 10.13 6.62 16.95
N ALA A 90 10.58 7.15 15.81
CA ALA A 90 10.06 6.77 14.50
C ALA A 90 10.31 5.29 14.18
N LEU A 91 11.49 4.77 14.50
CA LEU A 91 11.81 3.35 14.33
C LEU A 91 10.97 2.47 15.26
N GLY A 92 10.85 2.84 16.55
CA GLY A 92 9.98 2.12 17.51
C GLY A 92 8.52 2.08 17.06
N TYR A 93 7.98 3.23 16.64
CA TYR A 93 6.65 3.30 16.03
C TYR A 93 6.56 2.38 14.79
N GLY A 94 7.55 2.43 13.89
CA GLY A 94 7.57 1.59 12.68
C GLY A 94 7.52 0.09 12.99
N CYS A 95 8.28 -0.37 13.99
CA CYS A 95 8.23 -1.76 14.42
C CYS A 95 6.84 -2.15 14.98
N ILE A 96 6.26 -1.30 15.82
CA ILE A 96 4.95 -1.58 16.43
C ILE A 96 3.86 -1.64 15.36
N VAL A 97 3.78 -0.65 14.46
CA VAL A 97 2.73 -0.61 13.43
C VAL A 97 2.91 -1.68 12.36
N PHE A 98 4.16 -2.10 12.10
CA PHE A 98 4.43 -3.22 11.21
C PHE A 98 3.86 -4.52 11.77
N VAL A 99 4.11 -4.81 13.05
CA VAL A 99 3.57 -6.00 13.73
C VAL A 99 2.05 -5.94 13.80
N LEU A 100 1.47 -4.80 14.18
CA LEU A 100 0.01 -4.60 14.20
C LEU A 100 -0.60 -4.78 12.81
N GLY A 101 0.02 -4.22 11.77
CA GLY A 101 -0.43 -4.37 10.39
C GLY A 101 -0.42 -5.82 9.93
N PHE A 102 0.58 -6.59 10.35
CA PHE A 102 0.66 -8.03 10.07
C PHE A 102 -0.48 -8.80 10.76
N VAL A 103 -0.75 -8.52 12.02
CA VAL A 103 -1.89 -9.13 12.76
C VAL A 103 -3.22 -8.80 12.08
N ILE A 104 -3.44 -7.54 11.72
CA ILE A 104 -4.66 -7.11 11.00
C ILE A 104 -4.78 -7.85 9.67
N SER A 105 -3.68 -8.02 8.93
CA SER A 105 -3.66 -8.73 7.65
C SER A 105 -4.04 -10.20 7.77
N ILE A 106 -3.79 -10.82 8.91
CA ILE A 106 -4.26 -12.19 9.18
C ILE A 106 -5.77 -12.20 9.50
N ILE A 107 -6.27 -11.19 10.20
CA ILE A 107 -7.68 -11.12 10.62
C ILE A 107 -8.61 -10.84 9.42
N ILE A 108 -8.20 -9.99 8.46
CA ILE A 108 -9.03 -9.59 7.32
C ILE A 108 -9.57 -10.78 6.51
N PRO A 109 -8.81 -11.79 6.11
CA PRO A 109 -9.33 -12.98 5.43
C PRO A 109 -10.43 -13.70 6.21
N PHE A 110 -10.25 -13.87 7.52
CA PHE A 110 -11.28 -14.50 8.37
C PHE A 110 -12.54 -13.64 8.44
N TYR A 111 -12.39 -12.33 8.54
CA TYR A 111 -13.51 -11.39 8.53
C TYR A 111 -14.28 -11.47 7.19
N LEU A 112 -13.59 -11.49 6.05
CA LEU A 112 -14.23 -11.58 4.74
C LEU A 112 -14.99 -12.90 4.59
N LEU A 113 -14.39 -14.03 4.97
CA LEU A 113 -15.04 -15.34 4.91
C LEU A 113 -16.27 -15.40 5.84
N SER A 114 -16.18 -14.83 7.04
CA SER A 114 -17.32 -14.77 7.97
C SER A 114 -18.46 -13.85 7.48
N SER A 115 -18.11 -12.86 6.63
CA SER A 115 -19.05 -11.94 5.99
C SER A 115 -19.69 -12.49 4.71
N GLY A 116 -19.52 -13.78 4.42
CA GLY A 116 -20.12 -14.46 3.28
C GLY A 116 -19.34 -14.36 1.97
N TYR A 117 -18.10 -13.85 1.99
CA TYR A 117 -17.24 -13.91 0.82
C TYR A 117 -16.65 -15.31 0.64
N VAL A 118 -16.47 -15.70 -0.62
CA VAL A 118 -15.79 -16.94 -1.00
C VAL A 118 -14.39 -16.65 -1.52
N TYR A 119 -13.45 -17.51 -1.18
CA TYR A 119 -12.11 -17.50 -1.75
C TYR A 119 -12.21 -17.86 -3.24
N CYS A 120 -11.70 -17.02 -4.11
CA CYS A 120 -11.80 -17.24 -5.55
C CYS A 120 -10.49 -17.71 -6.16
N TYR A 121 -9.48 -16.85 -6.17
CA TYR A 121 -8.22 -17.11 -6.87
C TYR A 121 -7.06 -16.42 -6.16
N GLY A 122 -5.92 -17.09 -6.12
CA GLY A 122 -4.68 -16.53 -5.59
C GLY A 122 -3.50 -16.89 -6.50
N GLY A 123 -2.72 -15.91 -6.88
CA GLY A 123 -1.59 -16.08 -7.82
C GLY A 123 -0.29 -16.57 -7.18
N GLY A 124 -0.30 -17.01 -5.90
CA GLY A 124 0.88 -17.50 -5.20
C GLY A 124 1.11 -16.78 -3.84
N PRO A 125 2.14 -17.18 -3.08
CA PRO A 125 2.34 -16.73 -1.69
C PRO A 125 2.61 -15.24 -1.53
N PHE A 126 3.09 -14.56 -2.58
CA PHE A 126 3.39 -13.11 -2.59
C PHE A 126 2.40 -12.31 -3.43
N SER A 127 1.48 -12.96 -4.13
CA SER A 127 0.39 -12.30 -4.84
C SER A 127 -0.84 -12.24 -3.96
N GLY A 128 -1.68 -11.21 -4.15
CA GLY A 128 -2.92 -11.09 -3.41
C GLY A 128 -3.93 -12.18 -3.78
N ILE A 129 -4.97 -12.24 -3.00
CA ILE A 129 -6.07 -13.17 -3.11
C ILE A 129 -7.33 -12.40 -3.51
N TYR A 130 -8.09 -12.95 -4.44
CA TYR A 130 -9.41 -12.43 -4.79
C TYR A 130 -10.48 -13.10 -3.93
N TYR A 131 -11.30 -12.26 -3.29
CA TYR A 131 -12.51 -12.66 -2.57
C TYR A 131 -13.72 -12.10 -3.31
N THR A 132 -14.77 -12.90 -3.43
CA THR A 132 -15.99 -12.53 -4.16
C THR A 132 -17.22 -12.86 -3.33
N LYS A 133 -18.34 -12.13 -3.53
CA LYS A 133 -19.59 -12.35 -2.78
C LYS A 133 -20.25 -13.72 -3.06
N ASN A 134 -19.96 -14.36 -4.20
CA ASN A 134 -20.46 -15.70 -4.53
C ASN A 134 -19.57 -16.38 -5.59
N GLU A 135 -19.80 -17.69 -5.80
CA GLU A 135 -19.03 -18.50 -6.77
C GLU A 135 -19.26 -18.06 -8.23
N SER A 136 -20.46 -17.60 -8.58
CA SER A 136 -20.75 -17.10 -9.94
C SER A 136 -19.91 -15.87 -10.28
N ILE A 137 -19.71 -14.94 -9.32
CA ILE A 137 -18.83 -13.79 -9.49
C ILE A 137 -17.36 -14.25 -9.58
N CYS A 138 -17.01 -15.31 -8.86
CA CYS A 138 -15.66 -15.87 -8.94
C CYS A 138 -15.34 -16.40 -10.35
N GLU A 139 -16.24 -17.14 -10.99
CA GLU A 139 -16.05 -17.61 -12.36
C GLU A 139 -15.89 -16.45 -13.34
N GLN A 140 -16.75 -15.43 -13.22
CA GLN A 140 -16.62 -14.21 -14.03
C GLN A 140 -15.30 -13.49 -13.80
N THR A 141 -14.80 -13.49 -12.56
CA THR A 141 -13.51 -12.88 -12.21
C THR A 141 -12.34 -13.62 -12.86
N LYS A 142 -12.38 -14.96 -12.92
CA LYS A 142 -11.38 -15.76 -13.63
C LYS A 142 -11.36 -15.46 -15.12
N ILE A 143 -12.55 -15.43 -15.76
CA ILE A 143 -12.68 -15.09 -17.18
C ILE A 143 -12.17 -13.68 -17.46
N ALA A 144 -12.50 -12.71 -16.60
CA ALA A 144 -12.03 -11.33 -16.74
C ALA A 144 -10.50 -11.23 -16.57
N TRP A 145 -9.92 -12.03 -15.67
CA TRP A 145 -8.46 -12.12 -15.52
C TRP A 145 -7.79 -12.63 -16.80
N ASP A 146 -8.29 -13.70 -17.38
CA ASP A 146 -7.73 -14.30 -18.60
C ASP A 146 -7.85 -13.38 -19.82
N ASN A 147 -8.90 -12.55 -19.89
CA ASN A 147 -9.17 -11.66 -21.00
C ASN A 147 -8.44 -10.31 -20.95
N GLY A 148 -7.99 -9.85 -19.78
CA GLY A 148 -7.35 -8.54 -19.68
C GLY A 148 -6.85 -8.16 -18.28
N GLY A 149 -6.72 -9.15 -17.40
CA GLY A 149 -6.13 -8.99 -16.07
C GLY A 149 -6.89 -8.01 -15.18
N VAL A 150 -6.15 -7.27 -14.36
CA VAL A 150 -6.70 -6.33 -13.35
C VAL A 150 -7.66 -5.29 -13.95
N LYS A 151 -7.42 -4.86 -15.19
CA LYS A 151 -8.25 -3.83 -15.84
C LYS A 151 -9.67 -4.31 -16.11
N GLU A 152 -9.82 -5.54 -16.59
CA GLU A 152 -11.15 -6.13 -16.86
C GLU A 152 -11.86 -6.52 -15.55
N ILE A 153 -11.12 -6.97 -14.54
CA ILE A 153 -11.68 -7.20 -13.19
C ILE A 153 -12.25 -5.90 -12.60
N ASN A 154 -11.53 -4.78 -12.71
CA ASN A 154 -12.03 -3.50 -12.21
C ASN A 154 -13.32 -3.06 -12.91
N LYS A 155 -13.40 -3.22 -14.24
CA LYS A 155 -14.65 -2.93 -14.99
C LYS A 155 -15.80 -3.85 -14.58
N LEU A 156 -15.52 -5.12 -14.34
CA LEU A 156 -16.50 -6.08 -13.86
C LEU A 156 -17.01 -5.67 -12.48
N ASN A 157 -16.08 -5.33 -11.57
CA ASN A 157 -16.42 -4.93 -10.21
C ASN A 157 -17.29 -3.66 -10.19
N ASP A 158 -16.95 -2.64 -10.98
CA ASP A 158 -17.74 -1.41 -11.06
C ASP A 158 -19.16 -1.67 -11.60
N ARG A 159 -19.31 -2.59 -12.57
CA ARG A 159 -20.63 -3.02 -13.07
C ARG A 159 -21.44 -3.76 -12.01
N LEU A 160 -20.82 -4.67 -11.27
CA LEU A 160 -21.49 -5.44 -10.22
C LEU A 160 -21.92 -4.54 -9.06
N ASP A 161 -21.07 -3.63 -8.63
CA ASP A 161 -21.36 -2.68 -7.55
C ASP A 161 -22.51 -1.74 -7.96
N PHE A 162 -22.57 -1.30 -9.23
CA PHE A 162 -23.67 -0.50 -9.76
C PHE A 162 -24.99 -1.28 -9.76
N MET A 163 -25.00 -2.53 -10.22
CA MET A 163 -26.20 -3.36 -10.23
C MET A 163 -26.75 -3.64 -8.82
N MET A 164 -25.86 -3.83 -7.85
CA MET A 164 -26.27 -4.04 -6.45
C MET A 164 -26.80 -2.77 -5.79
N SER A 165 -26.30 -1.59 -6.17
CA SER A 165 -26.82 -0.32 -5.67
C SER A 165 -28.21 0.02 -6.25
N SER A 166 -28.46 -0.33 -7.51
CA SER A 166 -29.70 -0.06 -8.19
C SER A 166 -30.85 -1.08 -7.90
N GLY A 167 -30.50 -2.21 -7.30
CA GLY A 167 -31.52 -3.26 -6.95
C GLY A 167 -32.06 -3.15 -5.53
N ASN A 168 -31.66 -2.16 -4.75
CA ASN A 168 -32.13 -1.92 -3.39
C ASN A 168 -33.16 -0.77 -3.28
N ASP A 169 -33.61 -0.22 -4.40
CA ASP A 169 -34.72 0.72 -4.49
C ASP A 169 -36.00 -0.03 -4.93
#